data_c3e090acb7d2a36d8a0c1b15c2486089
#
_entry.id   c3e090acb7d2a36d8a0c1b15c2486089
#
_cell.length_a   1.000
_cell.length_b   1.000
_cell.length_c   1.000
_cell.angle_alpha   90.00
_cell.angle_beta   90.00
_cell.angle_gamma   90.00
#
_symmetry.space_group_name_H-M   'P 1'
#
loop_
_entity.id
_entity.type
_entity.pdbx_description
1 polymer ?
#
loop_
_entity_poly.entity_id
_entity_poly.type
_entity_poly.pdbx_seq_one_letter_code
_entity_poly.pdbx_strand_id
1 'polypeptide(L)'
;MKQIKYLLMAFIALFTCVSFSACSDDDGDGGFTGNYVPVESMEESLRDWGEEEPSMWNDKECQLGAISFNFMNGNTVEKYWAEAYTYSRSDAFYHGNIQGHPYSLVKAKPVRYTYAVKGNKVYITDGTIGTIYKGYIIFDGLSNSHQKMK
;
A
#
# COMPACT_ATOMS: atom_id res chain seq x y z
N MET A 1 24.44 20.27 -10.55
CA MET A 1 23.13 19.78 -10.04
C MET A 1 22.11 19.41 -11.09
N LYS A 2 22.16 19.95 -12.32
CA LYS A 2 21.27 19.51 -13.42
C LYS A 2 21.59 18.09 -13.92
N GLN A 3 22.81 17.64 -13.81
CA GLN A 3 23.24 16.33 -14.33
C GLN A 3 22.75 15.13 -13.49
N ILE A 4 22.51 15.31 -12.19
CA ILE A 4 21.99 14.24 -11.31
C ILE A 4 20.54 13.90 -11.63
N LYS A 5 19.74 14.90 -12.03
CA LYS A 5 18.34 14.66 -12.45
C LYS A 5 18.25 13.84 -13.74
N TYR A 6 19.17 14.08 -14.67
CA TYR A 6 19.24 13.31 -15.92
C TYR A 6 19.80 11.90 -15.72
N LEU A 7 20.71 11.73 -14.76
CA LEU A 7 21.23 10.40 -14.40
C LEU A 7 20.14 9.54 -13.77
N LEU A 8 19.29 10.12 -12.93
CA LEU A 8 18.16 9.42 -12.31
C LEU A 8 17.08 9.07 -13.36
N MET A 9 16.79 9.97 -14.31
CA MET A 9 15.88 9.69 -15.43
C MET A 9 16.45 8.66 -16.42
N ALA A 10 17.76 8.70 -16.70
CA ALA A 10 18.40 7.71 -17.54
C ALA A 10 18.45 6.33 -16.89
N PHE A 11 18.59 6.25 -15.57
CA PHE A 11 18.51 4.99 -14.83
C PHE A 11 17.09 4.37 -14.89
N ILE A 12 16.05 5.17 -14.81
CA ILE A 12 14.65 4.71 -14.93
C ILE A 12 14.34 4.25 -16.35
N ALA A 13 14.84 4.95 -17.38
CA ALA A 13 14.63 4.57 -18.77
C ALA A 13 15.35 3.26 -19.16
N LEU A 14 16.48 2.93 -18.52
CA LEU A 14 17.21 1.67 -18.75
C LEU A 14 16.55 0.46 -18.08
N PHE A 15 15.70 0.67 -17.07
CA PHE A 15 15.02 -0.41 -16.33
C PHE A 15 13.69 -0.85 -16.94
N THR A 16 13.16 -0.14 -17.94
CA THR A 16 11.89 -0.51 -18.60
C THR A 16 11.98 -1.78 -19.46
N CYS A 17 13.18 -2.34 -19.67
CA CYS A 17 13.38 -3.54 -20.48
C CYS A 17 13.70 -4.80 -19.69
N VAL A 18 13.68 -4.78 -18.36
CA VAL A 18 13.87 -6.01 -17.58
C VAL A 18 12.50 -6.64 -17.36
N SER A 19 12.26 -7.68 -18.14
CA SER A 19 11.09 -8.56 -17.99
C SER A 19 10.93 -9.01 -16.54
N PHE A 20 9.77 -8.75 -16.00
CA PHE A 20 9.31 -9.14 -14.67
C PHE A 20 9.14 -10.64 -14.52
N SER A 21 10.21 -11.39 -14.59
CA SER A 21 10.14 -12.84 -14.38
C SER A 21 10.59 -13.29 -12.99
N ALA A 22 10.92 -12.37 -12.08
CA ALA A 22 11.54 -12.72 -10.82
C ALA A 22 10.58 -12.94 -9.64
N CYS A 23 9.28 -12.76 -9.80
CA CYS A 23 8.27 -13.04 -8.77
C CYS A 23 7.12 -13.89 -9.31
N SER A 24 7.38 -14.79 -10.23
CA SER A 24 6.43 -15.79 -10.68
C SER A 24 6.58 -17.06 -9.89
N ASP A 25 6.34 -17.03 -8.61
CA ASP A 25 5.94 -18.20 -7.85
C ASP A 25 4.42 -18.14 -7.71
N ASP A 26 3.77 -18.60 -8.71
CA ASP A 26 2.89 -19.73 -8.84
C ASP A 26 1.76 -19.83 -7.80
N ASP A 27 1.07 -18.74 -7.54
CA ASP A 27 -0.25 -18.79 -6.91
C ASP A 27 -1.31 -18.02 -7.72
N GLY A 28 -1.28 -18.13 -9.06
CA GLY A 28 -2.42 -17.77 -9.93
C GLY A 28 -3.01 -16.38 -9.80
N ASP A 29 -2.40 -15.53 -9.01
CA ASP A 29 -2.93 -14.23 -8.62
C ASP A 29 -2.02 -13.10 -9.09
N GLY A 30 -2.12 -12.83 -10.37
CA GLY A 30 -1.87 -11.54 -10.99
C GLY A 30 -0.58 -10.77 -10.66
N GLY A 31 0.51 -11.41 -10.19
CA GLY A 31 1.82 -10.77 -10.05
C GLY A 31 1.89 -9.73 -8.90
N PHE A 32 2.76 -8.74 -9.09
CA PHE A 32 3.08 -7.71 -8.10
C PHE A 32 1.99 -6.62 -7.93
N THR A 33 1.02 -6.54 -8.83
CA THR A 33 -0.03 -5.51 -8.82
C THR A 33 -1.02 -5.68 -7.68
N GLY A 34 -1.65 -4.59 -7.26
CA GLY A 34 -2.68 -4.56 -6.23
C GLY A 34 -2.42 -3.54 -5.13
N ASN A 35 -3.35 -3.48 -4.18
CA ASN A 35 -3.25 -2.60 -3.02
C ASN A 35 -2.41 -3.25 -1.93
N TYR A 36 -1.43 -2.51 -1.43
CA TYR A 36 -0.59 -2.86 -0.30
C TYR A 36 -0.85 -1.90 0.85
N VAL A 37 -1.34 -2.41 1.95
CA VAL A 37 -1.83 -1.64 3.11
C VAL A 37 -1.25 -2.26 4.39
N PRO A 38 -0.85 -1.47 5.40
CA PRO A 38 -0.43 -2.02 6.68
C PRO A 38 -1.65 -2.43 7.53
N VAL A 39 -2.47 -3.34 6.99
CA VAL A 39 -3.78 -3.70 7.53
C VAL A 39 -3.70 -4.30 8.93
N GLU A 40 -2.70 -5.13 9.21
CA GLU A 40 -2.54 -5.76 10.53
C GLU A 40 -2.31 -4.71 11.62
N SER A 41 -1.44 -3.74 11.38
CA SER A 41 -1.20 -2.68 12.36
C SER A 41 -2.38 -1.70 12.48
N MET A 42 -3.11 -1.48 11.40
CA MET A 42 -4.33 -0.69 11.46
C MET A 42 -5.43 -1.39 12.26
N GLU A 43 -5.61 -2.69 12.07
CA GLU A 43 -6.57 -3.49 12.84
C GLU A 43 -6.19 -3.58 14.31
N GLU A 44 -4.91 -3.74 14.64
CA GLU A 44 -4.40 -3.70 16.01
C GLU A 44 -4.74 -2.37 16.68
N SER A 45 -4.45 -1.25 16.02
CA SER A 45 -4.76 0.08 16.54
C SER A 45 -6.26 0.32 16.72
N LEU A 46 -7.08 -0.16 15.79
CA LEU A 46 -8.53 -0.06 15.92
C LEU A 46 -9.07 -0.92 17.08
N ARG A 47 -8.49 -2.10 17.30
CA ARG A 47 -8.85 -2.99 18.40
C ARG A 47 -8.53 -2.35 19.74
N ASP A 48 -7.28 -1.90 19.91
CA ASP A 48 -6.81 -1.29 21.15
C ASP A 48 -7.64 -0.04 21.49
N TRP A 49 -7.90 0.78 20.51
CA TRP A 49 -8.73 1.96 20.70
C TRP A 49 -10.18 1.61 21.04
N GLY A 50 -10.75 0.58 20.40
CA GLY A 50 -12.09 0.10 20.71
C GLY A 50 -12.22 -0.51 22.09
N GLU A 51 -11.16 -1.06 22.66
CA GLU A 51 -11.12 -1.50 24.05
C GLU A 51 -11.11 -0.33 25.04
N GLU A 52 -10.38 0.74 24.72
CA GLU A 52 -10.31 1.96 25.54
C GLU A 52 -11.57 2.83 25.40
N GLU A 53 -12.10 2.95 24.20
CA GLU A 53 -13.24 3.80 23.85
C GLU A 53 -14.29 3.02 23.05
N PRO A 54 -15.11 2.19 23.68
CA PRO A 54 -16.12 1.37 22.96
C PRO A 54 -17.12 2.19 22.16
N SER A 55 -17.34 3.46 22.51
CA SER A 55 -18.24 4.38 21.79
C SER A 55 -17.77 4.71 20.37
N MET A 56 -16.47 4.55 20.08
CA MET A 56 -15.91 4.83 18.74
C MET A 56 -16.54 3.98 17.64
N TRP A 57 -17.03 2.77 17.96
CA TRP A 57 -17.71 1.91 17.00
C TRP A 57 -19.05 2.46 16.50
N ASN A 58 -19.56 3.51 17.13
CA ASN A 58 -20.73 4.26 16.71
C ASN A 58 -20.36 5.58 15.99
N ASP A 59 -19.10 5.92 15.98
CA ASP A 59 -18.59 7.12 15.31
C ASP A 59 -18.44 6.85 13.82
N LYS A 60 -18.89 7.80 13.01
CA LYS A 60 -18.84 7.73 11.55
C LYS A 60 -17.67 8.51 10.95
N GLU A 61 -16.82 9.09 11.78
CA GLU A 61 -15.64 9.82 11.34
C GLU A 61 -14.48 8.87 11.06
N CYS A 62 -13.48 9.37 10.32
CA CYS A 62 -12.23 8.66 10.13
C CYS A 62 -11.47 8.56 11.45
N GLN A 63 -11.19 7.35 11.89
CA GLN A 63 -10.52 7.10 13.17
C GLN A 63 -9.00 6.92 13.01
N LEU A 64 -8.55 6.39 11.88
CA LEU A 64 -7.16 5.98 11.66
C LEU A 64 -6.82 6.07 10.17
N GLY A 65 -5.55 6.36 9.87
CA GLY A 65 -5.07 6.33 8.50
C GLY A 65 -3.61 5.87 8.40
N ALA A 66 -3.24 5.37 7.23
CA ALA A 66 -1.88 4.94 6.94
C ALA A 66 -1.50 5.17 5.47
N ILE A 67 -0.22 5.48 5.23
CA ILE A 67 0.34 5.50 3.88
C ILE A 67 0.22 4.11 3.26
N SER A 68 -0.32 4.05 2.06
CA SER A 68 -0.59 2.81 1.33
C SER A 68 -0.31 2.99 -0.15
N PHE A 69 -0.19 1.87 -0.88
CA PHE A 69 0.24 1.86 -2.27
C PHE A 69 -0.65 0.94 -3.10
N ASN A 70 -1.02 1.38 -4.30
CA ASN A 70 -1.68 0.55 -5.29
C ASN A 70 -0.78 0.45 -6.53
N PHE A 71 -0.16 -0.71 -6.73
CA PHE A 71 0.66 -0.99 -7.91
C PHE A 71 -0.23 -1.43 -9.06
N MET A 72 -0.15 -0.71 -10.15
CA MET A 72 -0.97 -0.89 -11.33
C MET A 72 -0.11 -1.36 -12.52
N ASN A 73 -0.76 -1.88 -13.54
CA ASN A 73 -0.11 -2.22 -14.79
C ASN A 73 0.56 -0.98 -15.43
N GLY A 74 1.61 -1.20 -16.22
CA GLY A 74 2.33 -0.11 -16.89
C GLY A 74 3.27 0.68 -15.98
N ASN A 75 3.78 0.04 -14.93
CA ASN A 75 4.76 0.62 -14.00
C ASN A 75 4.26 1.90 -13.30
N THR A 76 2.96 1.99 -13.08
CA THR A 76 2.33 3.07 -12.34
C THR A 76 1.98 2.62 -10.93
N VAL A 77 2.28 3.45 -9.94
CA VAL A 77 1.88 3.26 -8.55
C VAL A 77 1.11 4.48 -8.06
N GLU A 78 0.04 4.22 -7.35
CA GLU A 78 -0.75 5.24 -6.67
C GLU A 78 -0.43 5.15 -5.18
N LYS A 79 0.19 6.21 -4.66
CA LYS A 79 0.44 6.38 -3.22
C LYS A 79 -0.73 7.16 -2.64
N TYR A 80 -1.31 6.66 -1.58
CA TYR A 80 -2.50 7.25 -0.99
C TYR A 80 -2.52 7.08 0.53
N TRP A 81 -3.43 7.79 1.16
CA TRP A 81 -3.75 7.62 2.56
C TRP A 81 -4.93 6.66 2.67
N ALA A 82 -4.72 5.47 3.25
CA ALA A 82 -5.82 4.56 3.56
C ALA A 82 -6.47 5.02 4.86
N GLU A 83 -7.70 5.48 4.78
CA GLU A 83 -8.50 5.91 5.93
C GLU A 83 -9.42 4.79 6.38
N ALA A 84 -9.39 4.45 7.67
CA ALA A 84 -10.26 3.47 8.28
C ALA A 84 -11.49 4.13 8.90
N TYR A 85 -12.66 3.70 8.49
CA TYR A 85 -13.95 4.11 9.05
C TYR A 85 -14.57 2.94 9.80
N THR A 86 -15.13 3.19 10.98
CA THR A 86 -15.73 2.19 11.86
C THR A 86 -17.15 1.79 11.44
N TYR A 87 -17.45 1.88 10.16
CA TYR A 87 -18.70 1.43 9.55
C TYR A 87 -18.46 1.04 8.07
N SER A 88 -19.44 0.39 7.46
CA SER A 88 -19.37 -0.01 6.06
C SER A 88 -19.68 1.16 5.13
N ARG A 89 -18.70 1.49 4.24
CA ARG A 89 -18.85 2.56 3.25
C ARG A 89 -18.93 1.97 1.84
N SER A 90 -19.77 2.55 1.00
CA SER A 90 -19.94 2.13 -0.39
C SER A 90 -18.75 2.46 -1.30
N ASP A 91 -17.96 3.47 -0.93
CA ASP A 91 -16.75 3.90 -1.66
C ASP A 91 -15.46 3.23 -1.15
N ALA A 92 -15.58 2.26 -0.25
CA ALA A 92 -14.44 1.53 0.29
C ALA A 92 -13.84 0.57 -0.75
N PHE A 93 -12.53 0.46 -0.76
CA PHE A 93 -11.81 -0.56 -1.53
C PHE A 93 -11.61 -1.86 -0.73
N TYR A 94 -11.86 -1.83 0.57
CA TYR A 94 -11.78 -2.99 1.46
C TYR A 94 -12.79 -2.87 2.59
N HIS A 95 -13.38 -4.01 2.95
CA HIS A 95 -14.24 -4.16 4.11
C HIS A 95 -13.68 -5.23 5.04
N GLY A 96 -13.52 -4.88 6.29
CA GLY A 96 -13.05 -5.78 7.33
C GLY A 96 -14.02 -5.88 8.49
N ASN A 97 -13.68 -6.72 9.45
CA ASN A 97 -14.43 -6.89 10.69
C ASN A 97 -13.47 -7.15 11.84
N ILE A 98 -13.65 -6.42 12.93
CA ILE A 98 -12.90 -6.58 14.17
C ILE A 98 -13.88 -6.91 15.27
N GLN A 99 -13.84 -8.15 15.78
CA GLN A 99 -14.66 -8.60 16.90
C GLN A 99 -16.19 -8.34 16.72
N GLY A 100 -16.69 -8.50 15.49
CA GLY A 100 -18.08 -8.23 15.15
C GLY A 100 -18.40 -6.78 14.73
N HIS A 101 -17.41 -5.90 14.76
CA HIS A 101 -17.55 -4.51 14.33
C HIS A 101 -17.04 -4.34 12.89
N PRO A 102 -17.88 -3.93 11.93
CA PRO A 102 -17.46 -3.68 10.56
C PRO A 102 -16.61 -2.42 10.49
N TYR A 103 -15.60 -2.44 9.60
CA TYR A 103 -14.86 -1.25 9.23
C TYR A 103 -14.61 -1.22 7.72
N SER A 104 -14.27 -0.06 7.21
CA SER A 104 -13.98 0.15 5.80
C SER A 104 -12.67 0.90 5.62
N LEU A 105 -11.93 0.56 4.55
CA LEU A 105 -10.78 1.34 4.12
C LEU A 105 -11.12 2.11 2.84
N VAL A 106 -10.89 3.41 2.87
CA VAL A 106 -11.13 4.34 1.77
C VAL A 106 -9.83 4.97 1.33
N LYS A 107 -9.67 5.20 0.03
CA LYS A 107 -8.51 5.93 -0.51
C LYS A 107 -8.72 7.43 -0.39
N ALA A 108 -7.81 8.10 0.32
CA ALA A 108 -7.74 9.54 0.38
C ALA A 108 -6.44 10.07 -0.23
N LYS A 109 -6.52 11.22 -0.88
CA LYS A 109 -5.36 11.97 -1.42
C LYS A 109 -4.43 11.12 -2.30
N PRO A 110 -4.91 10.40 -3.32
CA PRO A 110 -4.07 9.58 -4.17
C PRO A 110 -3.16 10.45 -5.04
N VAL A 111 -1.88 10.07 -5.12
CA VAL A 111 -0.89 10.68 -6.01
C VAL A 111 -0.23 9.57 -6.81
N ARG A 112 -0.10 9.75 -8.10
CA ARG A 112 0.48 8.77 -9.01
C ARG A 112 1.96 9.03 -9.26
N TYR A 113 2.72 7.95 -9.24
CA TYR A 113 4.14 7.90 -9.56
C TYR A 113 4.41 6.75 -10.52
N THR A 114 5.61 6.70 -11.06
CA THR A 114 6.11 5.50 -11.74
C THR A 114 7.00 4.71 -10.78
N TYR A 115 7.13 3.41 -11.04
CA TYR A 115 8.01 2.54 -10.26
C TYR A 115 8.77 1.57 -11.15
N ALA A 116 9.85 1.03 -10.61
CA ALA A 116 10.61 -0.07 -11.18
C ALA A 116 10.90 -1.12 -10.11
N VAL A 117 10.97 -2.38 -10.52
CA VAL A 117 11.36 -3.49 -9.64
C VAL A 117 12.70 -4.05 -10.11
N LYS A 118 13.63 -4.25 -9.18
CA LYS A 118 14.90 -4.90 -9.41
C LYS A 118 15.15 -5.93 -8.32
N GLY A 119 15.15 -7.21 -8.72
CA GLY A 119 15.20 -8.31 -7.76
C GLY A 119 13.98 -8.25 -6.82
N ASN A 120 14.23 -8.20 -5.53
CA ASN A 120 13.18 -8.06 -4.52
C ASN A 120 12.99 -6.61 -4.02
N LYS A 121 13.49 -5.62 -4.75
CA LYS A 121 13.36 -4.20 -4.42
C LYS A 121 12.43 -3.49 -5.39
N VAL A 122 11.56 -2.63 -4.85
CA VAL A 122 10.76 -1.68 -5.63
C VAL A 122 11.25 -0.27 -5.37
N TYR A 123 11.39 0.49 -6.46
CA TYR A 123 11.86 1.88 -6.46
C TYR A 123 10.75 2.76 -7.03
N ILE A 124 10.28 3.70 -6.25
CA ILE A 124 9.24 4.66 -6.68
C ILE A 124 9.91 6.00 -6.96
N THR A 125 9.43 6.71 -7.97
CA THR A 125 10.04 7.99 -8.42
C THR A 125 9.97 9.13 -7.41
N ASP A 126 9.20 9.00 -6.34
CA ASP A 126 9.22 9.94 -5.20
C ASP A 126 10.37 9.71 -4.22
N GLY A 127 11.20 8.69 -4.45
CA GLY A 127 12.31 8.29 -3.59
C GLY A 127 11.97 7.15 -2.62
N THR A 128 10.72 6.71 -2.56
CA THR A 128 10.31 5.56 -1.73
C THR A 128 10.94 4.27 -2.26
N ILE A 129 11.52 3.48 -1.37
CA ILE A 129 12.09 2.17 -1.67
C ILE A 129 11.42 1.13 -0.79
N GLY A 130 11.05 0.00 -1.35
CA GLY A 130 10.48 -1.13 -0.62
C GLY A 130 11.20 -2.43 -0.90
N THR A 131 11.14 -3.34 0.06
CA THR A 131 11.58 -4.73 -0.10
C THR A 131 10.36 -5.63 -0.20
N ILE A 132 10.30 -6.40 -1.29
CA ILE A 132 9.19 -7.29 -1.63
C ILE A 132 9.40 -8.64 -0.99
N TYR A 133 8.38 -9.12 -0.31
CA TYR A 133 8.25 -10.47 0.22
C TYR A 133 6.97 -11.11 -0.32
N LYS A 134 6.82 -12.41 -0.09
CA LYS A 134 5.59 -13.09 -0.50
C LYS A 134 4.37 -12.51 0.24
N GLY A 135 3.51 -11.80 -0.51
CA GLY A 135 2.26 -11.24 0.02
C GLY A 135 2.38 -9.93 0.79
N TYR A 136 3.59 -9.38 0.95
CA TYR A 136 3.77 -8.08 1.61
C TYR A 136 5.02 -7.33 1.16
N ILE A 137 5.08 -6.04 1.49
CA ILE A 137 6.23 -5.16 1.23
C ILE A 137 6.59 -4.44 2.52
N ILE A 138 7.89 -4.30 2.78
CA ILE A 138 8.42 -3.40 3.81
C ILE A 138 9.04 -2.20 3.10
N PHE A 139 8.50 -1.01 3.36
CA PHE A 139 9.04 0.25 2.83
C PHE A 139 10.03 0.88 3.79
N ASP A 140 11.15 1.36 3.25
CA ASP A 140 12.17 2.05 4.03
C ASP A 140 11.56 3.31 4.69
N GLY A 141 11.79 3.48 5.98
CA GLY A 141 11.23 4.59 6.77
C GLY A 141 9.77 4.42 7.22
N LEU A 142 9.11 3.34 6.83
CA LEU A 142 7.80 2.96 7.37
C LEU A 142 7.96 1.77 8.30
N SER A 143 7.43 1.86 9.51
CA SER A 143 7.63 0.84 10.57
C SER A 143 6.85 -0.44 10.34
N ASN A 144 5.80 -0.41 9.54
CA ASN A 144 4.86 -1.52 9.38
C ASN A 144 4.98 -2.19 8.01
N SER A 145 4.83 -3.50 7.98
CA SER A 145 4.69 -4.25 6.73
C SER A 145 3.35 -3.95 6.05
N HIS A 146 3.39 -3.84 4.72
CA HIS A 146 2.21 -3.59 3.90
C HIS A 146 1.75 -4.89 3.26
N GLN A 147 0.59 -5.40 3.66
CA GLN A 147 0.02 -6.63 3.13
C GLN A 147 -0.71 -6.37 1.82
N LYS A 148 -0.60 -7.33 0.88
CA LYS A 148 -1.40 -7.30 -0.34
C LYS A 148 -2.85 -7.61 -0.01
N MET A 149 -3.73 -6.66 -0.33
CA MET A 149 -5.17 -6.83 -0.15
C MET A 149 -5.75 -7.72 -1.27
N LYS A 150 -6.66 -8.61 -0.90
CA LYS A 150 -7.38 -9.49 -1.82
C LYS A 150 -8.64 -8.83 -2.36
#